data_43d55248ac68983324cb9e014b7eaf8f
#
_entry.id   43d55248ac68983324cb9e014b7eaf8f
#
_cell.length_a   1.000
_cell.length_b   1.000
_cell.length_c   1.000
_cell.angle_alpha   90.00
_cell.angle_beta   90.00
_cell.angle_gamma   90.00
#
_symmetry.space_group_name_H-M   'P 1'
#
loop_
_entity.id
_entity.type
_entity.pdbx_description
1 polymer ?
#
loop_
_entity_poly.entity_id
_entity_poly.type
_entity_poly.pdbx_seq_one_letter_code
_entity_poly.pdbx_strand_id
1 'polypeptide(L)'
;YAILEKAARLSLQGKLPMLETWLSPTQVRIIPVAERHQERALALAGILGFRTDIDDRDETVGKKIRDAGREWVPYVAVIGDEELQSGRLAVTIRSESTPKSPAKKSMTVDELKERLTGETKGKPWRRLPMAMRLSERPRFI
;
A
#
# COMPACT_ATOMS: atom_id res chain seq x y z
N TYR A 1 -22.17 -5.48 -4.83
CA TYR A 1 -22.46 -6.68 -4.02
C TYR A 1 -21.46 -7.80 -4.29
N ALA A 2 -21.15 -8.11 -5.56
CA ALA A 2 -20.22 -9.17 -5.91
C ALA A 2 -18.81 -8.94 -5.30
N ILE A 3 -18.36 -7.71 -5.23
CA ILE A 3 -17.05 -7.34 -4.66
C ILE A 3 -17.02 -7.61 -3.15
N LEU A 4 -18.08 -7.24 -2.44
CA LEU A 4 -18.20 -7.47 -1.00
C LEU A 4 -18.35 -8.96 -0.68
N GLU A 5 -19.07 -9.72 -1.50
CA GLU A 5 -19.18 -11.16 -1.36
C GLU A 5 -17.83 -11.85 -1.51
N LYS A 6 -17.03 -11.42 -2.49
CA LYS A 6 -15.68 -11.96 -2.68
C LYS A 6 -14.79 -11.70 -1.46
N ALA A 7 -14.84 -10.49 -0.92
CA ALA A 7 -14.09 -10.14 0.29
C ALA A 7 -14.54 -10.98 1.49
N ALA A 8 -15.84 -11.20 1.66
CA ALA A 8 -16.39 -12.03 2.73
C ALA A 8 -15.94 -13.50 2.57
N ARG A 9 -15.96 -14.04 1.35
CA ARG A 9 -15.50 -15.41 1.08
C ARG A 9 -14.02 -15.60 1.41
N LEU A 10 -13.17 -14.61 1.08
CA LEU A 10 -11.76 -14.65 1.42
C LEU A 10 -11.56 -14.70 2.93
N SER A 11 -12.33 -13.93 3.69
CA SER A 11 -12.29 -13.94 5.14
C SER A 11 -12.67 -15.31 5.72
N LEU A 12 -13.73 -15.94 5.18
CA LEU A 12 -14.16 -17.28 5.59
C LEU A 12 -13.13 -18.36 5.28
N GLN A 13 -12.31 -18.17 4.24
CA GLN A 13 -11.23 -19.08 3.86
C GLN A 13 -9.94 -18.85 4.68
N GLY A 14 -9.96 -18.00 5.68
CA GLY A 14 -8.79 -17.66 6.49
C GLY A 14 -7.83 -16.70 5.82
N LYS A 15 -8.23 -16.08 4.72
CA LYS A 15 -7.47 -15.04 4.03
C LYS A 15 -7.97 -13.67 4.45
N LEU A 16 -7.12 -12.65 4.31
CA LEU A 16 -7.52 -11.27 4.57
C LEU A 16 -8.55 -10.82 3.53
N PRO A 17 -9.64 -10.14 3.95
CA PRO A 17 -10.57 -9.56 2.98
C PRO A 17 -9.86 -8.46 2.19
N MET A 18 -10.13 -8.38 0.90
CA MET A 18 -9.53 -7.37 0.05
C MET A 18 -10.38 -7.06 -1.18
N LEU A 19 -10.21 -5.87 -1.72
CA LEU A 19 -10.69 -5.51 -3.04
C LEU A 19 -9.61 -5.84 -4.06
N GLU A 20 -10.01 -6.05 -5.32
CA GLU A 20 -9.04 -6.17 -6.40
C GLU A 20 -8.23 -4.88 -6.51
N THR A 21 -6.97 -4.98 -6.90
CA THR A 21 -6.04 -3.84 -6.91
C THR A 21 -6.57 -2.65 -7.72
N TRP A 22 -7.18 -2.91 -8.89
CA TRP A 22 -7.70 -1.84 -9.73
C TRP A 22 -8.90 -1.10 -9.12
N LEU A 23 -9.61 -1.73 -8.17
CA LEU A 23 -10.75 -1.14 -7.46
C LEU A 23 -10.35 -0.43 -6.18
N SER A 24 -9.17 -0.70 -5.65
CA SER A 24 -8.72 -0.12 -4.38
C SER A 24 -8.53 1.39 -4.48
N PRO A 25 -9.12 2.19 -3.57
CA PRO A 25 -8.92 3.65 -3.57
C PRO A 25 -7.45 4.06 -3.48
N THR A 26 -6.68 3.36 -2.63
CA THR A 26 -5.22 3.46 -2.54
C THR A 26 -4.65 2.10 -2.92
N GLN A 27 -3.79 2.07 -3.92
CA GLN A 27 -3.19 0.82 -4.40
C GLN A 27 -1.88 0.51 -3.68
N VAL A 28 -1.10 1.53 -3.39
CA VAL A 28 0.16 1.41 -2.66
C VAL A 28 0.22 2.48 -1.58
N ARG A 29 0.59 2.10 -0.38
CA ARG A 29 0.89 3.04 0.70
C ARG A 29 2.36 2.97 1.04
N ILE A 30 3.04 4.11 0.94
CA ILE A 30 4.45 4.23 1.31
C ILE A 30 4.54 4.78 2.73
N ILE A 31 5.28 4.07 3.58
CA ILE A 31 5.49 4.45 4.97
C ILE A 31 6.97 4.81 5.17
N PRO A 32 7.31 6.12 5.19
CA PRO A 32 8.67 6.53 5.55
C PRO A 32 8.89 6.32 7.06
N VAL A 33 10.00 5.72 7.42
CA VAL A 33 10.33 5.43 8.83
C VAL A 33 10.64 6.70 9.59
N ALA A 34 11.28 7.67 8.92
CA ALA A 34 11.64 8.95 9.52
C ALA A 34 11.34 10.09 8.54
N GLU A 35 11.30 11.30 9.07
CA GLU A 35 11.03 12.50 8.26
C GLU A 35 12.01 12.66 7.08
N ARG A 36 13.27 12.32 7.27
CA ARG A 36 14.29 12.35 6.22
C ARG A 36 14.01 11.44 5.02
N HIS A 37 13.11 10.48 5.18
CA HIS A 37 12.73 9.54 4.11
C HIS A 37 11.54 10.02 3.28
N GLN A 38 10.89 11.12 3.68
CA GLN A 38 9.68 11.61 3.01
C GLN A 38 9.93 12.05 1.57
N GLU A 39 11.06 12.71 1.30
CA GLU A 39 11.41 13.12 -0.07
C GLU A 39 11.53 11.91 -1.00
N ARG A 40 12.18 10.86 -0.53
CA ARG A 40 12.31 9.61 -1.30
C ARG A 40 10.95 8.96 -1.53
N ALA A 41 10.09 8.99 -0.52
CA ALA A 41 8.73 8.47 -0.63
C ALA A 41 7.94 9.22 -1.71
N LEU A 42 8.03 10.55 -1.75
CA LEU A 42 7.38 11.37 -2.77
C LEU A 42 7.91 11.05 -4.17
N ALA A 43 9.22 10.90 -4.32
CA ALA A 43 9.85 10.54 -5.58
C ALA A 43 9.36 9.17 -6.08
N LEU A 44 9.27 8.18 -5.17
CA LEU A 44 8.78 6.84 -5.51
C LEU A 44 7.30 6.85 -5.90
N ALA A 45 6.48 7.63 -5.21
CA ALA A 45 5.07 7.77 -5.57
C ALA A 45 4.89 8.30 -6.99
N GLY A 46 5.72 9.28 -7.39
CA GLY A 46 5.74 9.81 -8.75
C GLY A 46 6.20 8.79 -9.80
N ILE A 47 7.21 8.00 -9.47
CA ILE A 47 7.74 6.95 -10.36
C ILE A 47 6.73 5.84 -10.58
N LEU A 48 6.04 5.42 -9.52
CA LEU A 48 5.06 4.33 -9.59
C LEU A 48 3.86 4.67 -10.47
N GLY A 49 3.37 5.91 -10.41
CA GLY A 49 2.27 6.36 -11.26
C GLY A 49 0.90 5.74 -10.97
N PHE A 50 0.80 4.88 -9.96
CA PHE A 50 -0.45 4.29 -9.50
C PHE A 50 -1.06 5.13 -8.38
N ARG A 51 -2.25 4.75 -7.87
CA ARG A 51 -2.85 5.42 -6.72
C ARG A 51 -2.02 5.13 -5.48
N THR A 52 -0.98 5.92 -5.30
CA THR A 52 0.01 5.78 -4.23
C THR A 52 -0.14 6.92 -3.25
N ASP A 53 -0.31 6.62 -1.97
CA ASP A 53 -0.30 7.61 -0.91
C ASP A 53 0.89 7.43 0.03
N ILE A 54 1.11 8.42 0.89
CA ILE A 54 2.24 8.44 1.81
C ILE A 54 1.70 8.68 3.22
N ASP A 55 2.06 7.80 4.15
CA ASP A 55 1.72 7.97 5.55
C ASP A 55 2.83 8.73 6.27
N ASP A 56 2.73 10.04 6.21
CA ASP A 56 3.67 10.99 6.83
C ASP A 56 3.21 11.51 8.20
N ARG A 57 2.24 10.83 8.81
CA ARG A 57 1.73 11.22 10.12
C ARG A 57 2.77 10.97 11.21
N ASP A 58 2.66 11.72 12.31
CA ASP A 58 3.51 11.54 13.49
C ASP A 58 2.98 10.37 14.33
N GLU A 59 3.21 9.17 13.83
CA GLU A 59 2.73 7.91 14.42
C GLU A 59 3.81 6.82 14.27
N THR A 60 3.70 5.76 15.05
CA THR A 60 4.63 4.64 14.92
C THR A 60 4.44 3.88 13.61
N VAL A 61 5.50 3.28 13.11
CA VAL A 61 5.44 2.46 11.88
C VAL A 61 4.44 1.31 12.04
N GLY A 62 4.43 0.67 13.20
CA GLY A 62 3.48 -0.42 13.50
C GLY A 62 2.03 0.02 13.42
N LYS A 63 1.70 1.21 13.93
CA LYS A 63 0.35 1.76 13.82
C LYS A 63 -0.01 2.08 12.37
N LYS A 64 0.92 2.66 11.61
CA LYS A 64 0.72 2.97 10.20
C LYS A 64 0.42 1.70 9.38
N ILE A 65 1.14 0.62 9.64
CA ILE A 65 0.90 -0.67 8.99
C ILE A 65 -0.48 -1.23 9.36
N ARG A 66 -0.88 -1.14 10.62
CA ARG A 66 -2.21 -1.58 11.05
C ARG A 66 -3.33 -0.78 10.40
N ASP A 67 -3.16 0.54 10.31
CA ASP A 67 -4.14 1.41 9.67
C ASP A 67 -4.27 1.10 8.18
N ALA A 68 -3.16 0.83 7.50
CA ALA A 68 -3.19 0.38 6.10
C ALA A 68 -3.96 -0.94 5.95
N GLY A 69 -3.81 -1.85 6.91
CA GLY A 69 -4.57 -3.10 6.94
C GLY A 69 -6.07 -2.87 7.10
N ARG A 70 -6.47 -1.91 7.91
CA ARG A 70 -7.89 -1.55 8.09
C ARG A 70 -8.51 -0.94 6.83
N GLU A 71 -7.72 -0.25 6.04
CA GLU A 71 -8.15 0.35 4.77
C GLU A 71 -8.03 -0.60 3.58
N TRP A 72 -7.60 -1.83 3.81
CA TRP A 72 -7.43 -2.86 2.78
C TRP A 72 -6.48 -2.45 1.66
N VAL A 73 -5.43 -1.72 1.99
CA VAL A 73 -4.41 -1.32 1.00
C VAL A 73 -3.67 -2.58 0.50
N PRO A 74 -3.67 -2.86 -0.81
CA PRO A 74 -3.09 -4.10 -1.34
C PRO A 74 -1.57 -4.21 -1.17
N TYR A 75 -0.86 -3.09 -1.25
CA TYR A 75 0.60 -3.05 -1.11
C TYR A 75 1.02 -1.96 -0.14
N VAL A 76 1.82 -2.32 0.85
CA VAL A 76 2.38 -1.38 1.83
C VAL A 76 3.89 -1.45 1.75
N ALA A 77 4.53 -0.35 1.32
CA ALA A 77 5.99 -0.27 1.19
C ALA A 77 6.57 0.59 2.33
N VAL A 78 7.47 0.02 3.10
CA VAL A 78 8.18 0.71 4.17
C VAL A 78 9.55 1.15 3.66
N ILE A 79 9.90 2.41 3.89
CA ILE A 79 11.18 2.98 3.47
C ILE A 79 11.96 3.45 4.70
N GLY A 80 13.10 2.82 4.95
CA GLY A 80 14.05 3.21 5.97
C GLY A 80 15.44 3.37 5.37
N ASP A 81 16.46 3.49 6.22
CA ASP A 81 17.84 3.66 5.76
C ASP A 81 18.35 2.47 4.95
N GLU A 82 17.99 1.24 5.35
CA GLU A 82 18.39 0.04 4.63
C GLU A 82 17.82 0.01 3.21
N GLU A 83 16.56 0.39 3.07
CA GLU A 83 15.88 0.45 1.77
C GLU A 83 16.49 1.52 0.86
N LEU A 84 16.92 2.64 1.43
CA LEU A 84 17.60 3.69 0.67
C LEU A 84 18.97 3.22 0.15
N GLN A 85 19.70 2.48 0.97
CA GLN A 85 21.04 1.98 0.58
C GLN A 85 20.97 0.85 -0.44
N SER A 86 20.03 -0.08 -0.26
CA SER A 86 19.90 -1.24 -1.12
C SER A 86 19.12 -0.99 -2.41
N GLY A 87 18.32 0.07 -2.45
CA GLY A 87 17.40 0.33 -3.56
C GLY A 87 16.19 -0.61 -3.60
N ARG A 88 15.99 -1.40 -2.54
CA ARG A 88 14.88 -2.35 -2.44
C ARG A 88 13.89 -1.86 -1.38
N LEU A 89 12.63 -2.21 -1.56
CA LEU A 89 11.55 -1.85 -0.65
C LEU A 89 11.11 -3.06 0.16
N ALA A 90 10.78 -2.83 1.42
CA ALA A 90 10.13 -3.85 2.24
C ALA A 90 8.61 -3.75 2.01
N VAL A 91 8.07 -4.63 1.19
CA VAL A 91 6.68 -4.57 0.76
C VAL A 91 5.86 -5.67 1.44
N THR A 92 4.75 -5.28 2.07
CA THR A 92 3.74 -6.21 2.59
C THR A 92 2.66 -6.37 1.54
N ILE A 93 2.40 -7.60 1.12
CA ILE A 93 1.45 -7.93 0.07
C ILE A 93 0.19 -8.53 0.71
N ARG A 94 -0.94 -7.79 0.64
CA ARG A 94 -2.17 -8.22 1.29
C ARG A 94 -2.74 -9.51 0.72
N SER A 95 -2.68 -9.69 -0.59
CA SER A 95 -3.21 -10.90 -1.25
C SER A 95 -2.51 -12.19 -0.82
N GLU A 96 -1.26 -12.09 -0.38
CA GLU A 96 -0.45 -13.23 0.08
C GLU A 96 -0.38 -13.30 1.61
N SER A 97 -0.98 -12.33 2.31
CA SER A 97 -0.97 -12.28 3.78
C SER A 97 -2.15 -13.04 4.37
N THR A 98 -1.95 -13.55 5.60
CA THR A 98 -3.01 -14.13 6.42
C THR A 98 -3.18 -13.26 7.68
N PRO A 99 -4.32 -13.38 8.41
CA PRO A 99 -4.49 -12.63 9.67
C PRO A 99 -3.37 -12.86 10.70
N LYS A 100 -2.73 -14.02 10.63
CA LYS A 100 -1.66 -14.39 11.58
C LYS A 100 -0.25 -14.13 11.05
N SER A 101 -0.08 -14.02 9.73
CA SER A 101 1.24 -13.93 9.10
C SER A 101 1.21 -12.97 7.92
N PRO A 102 1.73 -11.73 8.09
CA PRO A 102 1.85 -10.81 6.96
C PRO A 102 2.93 -11.29 5.99
N ALA A 103 2.63 -11.27 4.70
CA ALA A 103 3.57 -11.63 3.65
C ALA A 103 4.44 -10.43 3.29
N LYS A 104 5.66 -10.41 3.80
CA LYS A 104 6.64 -9.36 3.53
C LYS A 104 7.66 -9.85 2.51
N LYS A 105 7.88 -9.05 1.49
CA LYS A 105 8.88 -9.35 0.45
C LYS A 105 9.75 -8.12 0.21
N SER A 106 11.04 -8.37 -0.03
CA SER A 106 11.95 -7.33 -0.49
C SER A 106 11.89 -7.29 -2.01
N MET A 107 11.57 -6.15 -2.58
CA MET A 107 11.49 -6.00 -4.04
C MET A 107 11.93 -4.61 -4.48
N THR A 108 12.36 -4.51 -5.74
CA THR A 108 12.72 -3.23 -6.33
C THR A 108 11.45 -2.47 -6.75
N VAL A 109 11.61 -1.18 -7.02
CA VAL A 109 10.51 -0.34 -7.54
C VAL A 109 9.99 -0.92 -8.86
N ASP A 110 10.88 -1.40 -9.72
CA ASP A 110 10.50 -1.98 -11.01
C ASP A 110 9.67 -3.26 -10.85
N GLU A 111 10.07 -4.14 -9.92
CA GLU A 111 9.33 -5.37 -9.61
C GLU A 111 7.92 -5.05 -9.08
N LEU A 112 7.80 -4.06 -8.19
CA LEU A 112 6.51 -3.61 -7.68
C LEU A 112 5.65 -3.02 -8.79
N LYS A 113 6.24 -2.21 -9.67
CA LYS A 113 5.55 -1.60 -10.80
C LYS A 113 5.04 -2.66 -11.78
N GLU A 114 5.83 -3.68 -12.09
CA GLU A 114 5.42 -4.80 -12.92
C GLU A 114 4.23 -5.55 -12.33
N ARG A 115 4.25 -5.81 -11.04
CA ARG A 115 3.15 -6.46 -10.33
C ARG A 115 1.86 -5.67 -10.44
N LEU A 116 1.94 -4.37 -10.16
CA LEU A 116 0.78 -3.46 -10.25
C LEU A 116 0.27 -3.38 -11.68
N THR A 117 1.15 -3.28 -12.65
CA THR A 117 0.79 -3.24 -14.07
C THR A 117 0.04 -4.51 -14.48
N GLY A 118 0.53 -5.68 -14.05
CA GLY A 118 -0.13 -6.96 -14.33
C GLY A 118 -1.52 -7.06 -13.72
N GLU A 119 -1.69 -6.59 -12.49
CA GLU A 119 -2.98 -6.65 -11.79
C GLU A 119 -4.00 -5.62 -12.28
N THR A 120 -3.54 -4.53 -12.88
CA THR A 120 -4.42 -3.44 -13.35
C THR A 120 -4.56 -3.40 -14.87
N LYS A 121 -3.89 -4.29 -15.59
CA LYS A 121 -3.90 -4.32 -17.06
C LYS A 121 -5.32 -4.46 -17.60
N GLY A 122 -5.67 -3.57 -18.53
CA GLY A 122 -7.00 -3.56 -19.15
C GLY A 122 -8.12 -3.04 -18.27
N LYS A 123 -7.82 -2.53 -17.08
CA LYS A 123 -8.81 -1.99 -16.14
C LYS A 123 -8.83 -0.46 -16.19
N PRO A 124 -9.99 0.18 -15.86
CA PRO A 124 -10.08 1.64 -15.83
C PRO A 124 -9.09 2.27 -14.86
N TRP A 125 -8.44 3.34 -15.30
CA TRP A 125 -7.58 4.14 -14.42
C TRP A 125 -8.39 5.23 -13.74
N ARG A 126 -8.10 5.49 -12.48
CA ARG A 126 -8.68 6.58 -11.70
C ARG A 126 -7.60 7.31 -10.91
N ARG A 127 -7.83 8.59 -10.66
CA ARG A 127 -6.95 9.38 -9.79
C ARG A 127 -7.13 8.96 -8.33
N LEU A 128 -6.10 9.22 -7.53
CA LEU A 128 -6.22 9.09 -6.08
C LEU A 128 -7.34 10.03 -5.60
N PRO A 129 -8.37 9.52 -4.89
CA PRO A 129 -9.53 10.33 -4.52
C PRO A 129 -9.27 11.29 -3.35
N MET A 130 -8.16 11.16 -2.66
CA MET A 130 -7.81 11.98 -1.49
C MET A 130 -6.40 12.54 -1.64
N ALA A 131 -5.99 13.43 -0.73
CA ALA A 131 -4.64 13.96 -0.73
C ALA A 131 -3.61 12.83 -0.60
N MET A 132 -2.50 12.94 -1.33
CA MET A 132 -1.43 11.93 -1.33
C MET A 132 -0.81 11.78 0.06
N ARG A 133 -0.57 12.89 0.77
CA ARG A 133 -0.06 12.85 2.14
C ARG A 133 -1.21 12.69 3.11
N LEU A 134 -1.13 11.69 3.98
CA LEU A 134 -2.17 11.43 4.97
C LEU A 134 -2.32 12.58 5.97
N SER A 135 -1.23 13.30 6.25
CA SER A 135 -1.26 14.47 7.14
C SER A 135 -2.16 15.59 6.63
N GLU A 136 -2.39 15.67 5.32
CA GLU A 136 -3.23 16.68 4.67
C GLU A 136 -4.71 16.28 4.58
N ARG A 137 -5.04 15.05 4.96
CA ARG A 137 -6.42 14.56 4.91
C ARG A 137 -7.21 15.02 6.12
N PRO A 138 -8.55 15.23 5.96
CA PRO A 138 -9.40 15.54 7.09
C PRO A 138 -9.33 14.47 8.17
N ARG A 139 -9.29 14.90 9.43
CA ARG A 139 -9.36 13.97 10.56
C ARG A 139 -10.80 13.98 11.08
N PHE A 140 -11.36 12.79 11.18
CA PHE A 140 -12.68 12.62 11.79
C PHE A 140 -12.45 12.24 13.25
N ILE A 141 -12.99 13.05 14.13
CA ILE A 141 -12.87 12.87 15.58
C ILE A 141 -14.10 12.12 16.10
#